data_437b5462ec1bb6a4752491f6aff4636f
#
_entry.id   437b5462ec1bb6a4752491f6aff4636f
#
_cell.length_a   1.000
_cell.length_b   1.000
_cell.length_c   1.000
_cell.angle_alpha   90.00
_cell.angle_beta   90.00
_cell.angle_gamma   90.00
#
_symmetry.space_group_name_H-M   'P 1'
#
loop_
_entity.id
_entity.type
_entity.pdbx_description
1 polymer ?
#
loop_
_entity_poly.entity_id
_entity_poly.type
_entity_poly.pdbx_seq_one_letter_code
_entity_poly.pdbx_strand_id
1 'polypeptide(L)'
;MFDAVEIQKKCSVDSSHPGMKSEALARIVRPRQRFGYDLIVYIGLARYLRRKQREEICEELLHKRAIKLSPGSVSNLCDRFLLYLEALHLVRSFHLKLAMQKHGYPLHIDATSEHGKGGLFVCMDGFRDWVLYAGKIESESEEHLKPFVERTIELFGDPIAIVRDLGPPGKNAVAFLAQRGIPDFVCHYHFLGVIGEKIFDSPYALLRKLLSQSHVRSDLRQLLKKMKRYRGKVFKKGCFGPGRIREDLLA
;
A
#
# COMPACT_ATOMS: atom_id res chain seq x y z
N MET A 1 -26.39 1.05 6.79
CA MET A 1 -25.78 0.58 8.05
C MET A 1 -26.87 0.57 9.09
N PHE A 2 -26.99 -0.45 9.88
CA PHE A 2 -28.03 -0.59 10.89
C PHE A 2 -27.39 -1.11 12.19
N ASP A 3 -28.02 -0.79 13.33
CA ASP A 3 -27.69 -1.37 14.60
C ASP A 3 -28.51 -2.64 14.79
N ALA A 4 -27.84 -3.72 15.18
CA ALA A 4 -28.48 -4.98 15.45
C ALA A 4 -28.18 -5.44 16.88
N VAL A 5 -29.20 -5.89 17.57
CA VAL A 5 -29.10 -6.51 18.90
C VAL A 5 -29.41 -7.99 18.76
N GLU A 6 -28.46 -8.84 19.13
CA GLU A 6 -28.67 -10.27 19.16
C GLU A 6 -29.27 -10.69 20.52
N ILE A 7 -30.48 -11.19 20.50
CA ILE A 7 -31.12 -11.77 21.67
C ILE A 7 -30.82 -13.26 21.66
N GLN A 8 -29.97 -13.72 22.56
CA GLN A 8 -29.70 -15.15 22.73
C GLN A 8 -30.78 -15.80 23.57
N LYS A 9 -31.53 -16.72 22.99
CA LYS A 9 -32.46 -17.55 23.75
C LYS A 9 -31.77 -18.81 24.27
N LYS A 10 -31.80 -19.01 25.57
CA LYS A 10 -31.33 -20.24 26.21
C LYS A 10 -32.49 -21.19 26.45
N CYS A 11 -32.20 -22.48 26.38
CA CYS A 11 -33.19 -23.47 26.75
C CYS A 11 -33.51 -23.36 28.25
N SER A 12 -34.77 -23.30 28.62
CA SER A 12 -35.19 -23.24 30.03
C SER A 12 -35.17 -24.61 30.70
N VAL A 13 -35.15 -25.69 29.92
CA VAL A 13 -35.21 -27.07 30.41
C VAL A 13 -33.85 -27.69 30.58
N ASP A 14 -32.92 -27.39 29.67
CA ASP A 14 -31.55 -27.93 29.66
C ASP A 14 -30.52 -26.84 29.36
N SER A 15 -29.70 -26.54 30.37
CA SER A 15 -28.63 -25.52 30.28
C SER A 15 -27.45 -25.98 29.43
N SER A 16 -27.35 -27.25 29.07
CA SER A 16 -26.28 -27.78 28.20
C SER A 16 -26.55 -27.47 26.71
N HIS A 17 -27.77 -27.15 26.33
CA HIS A 17 -28.10 -26.76 24.98
C HIS A 17 -27.41 -25.47 24.56
N PRO A 18 -26.72 -25.45 23.40
CA PRO A 18 -26.10 -24.24 22.91
C PRO A 18 -27.18 -23.15 22.67
N GLY A 19 -26.89 -21.92 23.10
CA GLY A 19 -27.78 -20.80 22.85
C GLY A 19 -28.04 -20.60 21.36
N MET A 20 -29.29 -20.37 20.97
CA MET A 20 -29.62 -20.07 19.58
C MET A 20 -29.05 -18.74 19.19
N LYS A 21 -28.36 -18.72 18.05
CA LYS A 21 -27.71 -17.53 17.45
C LYS A 21 -28.33 -17.26 16.10
N SER A 22 -28.35 -15.99 15.70
CA SER A 22 -28.82 -15.59 14.37
C SER A 22 -27.75 -15.89 13.31
N GLU A 23 -28.04 -16.82 12.40
CA GLU A 23 -27.18 -17.10 11.25
C GLU A 23 -27.07 -15.89 10.31
N ALA A 24 -28.15 -15.15 10.13
CA ALA A 24 -28.15 -13.95 9.31
C ALA A 24 -27.20 -12.88 9.88
N LEU A 25 -27.21 -12.69 11.20
CA LEU A 25 -26.29 -11.78 11.85
C LEU A 25 -24.82 -12.26 11.78
N ALA A 26 -24.58 -13.57 11.91
CA ALA A 26 -23.26 -14.17 11.81
C ALA A 26 -22.59 -13.96 10.43
N ARG A 27 -23.40 -13.79 9.37
CA ARG A 27 -22.91 -13.45 8.02
C ARG A 27 -22.44 -11.99 7.90
N ILE A 28 -22.93 -11.10 8.75
CA ILE A 28 -22.67 -9.66 8.71
C ILE A 28 -21.62 -9.27 9.76
N VAL A 29 -21.67 -9.92 10.92
CA VAL A 29 -20.78 -9.65 12.06
C VAL A 29 -20.21 -10.97 12.57
N ARG A 30 -18.91 -11.06 12.70
CA ARG A 30 -18.27 -12.24 13.30
C ARG A 30 -18.72 -12.40 14.76
N PRO A 31 -18.93 -13.64 15.26
CA PRO A 31 -19.27 -13.90 16.65
C PRO A 31 -18.33 -13.15 17.62
N ARG A 32 -18.89 -12.58 18.67
CA ARG A 32 -18.18 -11.77 19.69
C ARG A 32 -17.52 -10.48 19.14
N GLN A 33 -17.89 -10.05 17.93
CA GLN A 33 -17.44 -8.78 17.38
C GLN A 33 -18.55 -7.73 17.48
N ARG A 34 -18.13 -6.47 17.70
CA ARG A 34 -19.03 -5.33 17.85
C ARG A 34 -19.37 -4.66 16.51
N PHE A 35 -18.49 -4.82 15.50
CA PHE A 35 -18.58 -4.11 14.24
C PHE A 35 -18.71 -5.08 13.08
N GLY A 36 -19.58 -4.76 12.12
CA GLY A 36 -19.81 -5.54 10.91
C GLY A 36 -18.69 -5.42 9.89
N TYR A 37 -18.68 -6.36 8.95
CA TYR A 37 -17.70 -6.37 7.87
C TYR A 37 -17.78 -5.13 6.99
N ASP A 38 -18.99 -4.58 6.79
CA ASP A 38 -19.22 -3.35 6.01
C ASP A 38 -18.47 -2.14 6.59
N LEU A 39 -18.48 -2.00 7.93
CA LEU A 39 -17.75 -0.94 8.60
C LEU A 39 -16.23 -1.16 8.52
N ILE A 40 -15.76 -2.40 8.69
CA ILE A 40 -14.35 -2.75 8.58
C ILE A 40 -13.82 -2.42 7.18
N VAL A 41 -14.57 -2.82 6.13
CA VAL A 41 -14.23 -2.53 4.73
C VAL A 41 -14.23 -1.02 4.47
N TYR A 42 -15.25 -0.30 4.94
CA TYR A 42 -15.33 1.15 4.77
C TYR A 42 -14.11 1.88 5.36
N ILE A 43 -13.73 1.52 6.59
CA ILE A 43 -12.57 2.09 7.29
C ILE A 43 -11.27 1.74 6.57
N GLY A 44 -11.09 0.47 6.17
CA GLY A 44 -9.92 0.02 5.44
C GLY A 44 -9.73 0.76 4.11
N LEU A 45 -10.79 0.87 3.31
CA LEU A 45 -10.76 1.64 2.06
C LEU A 45 -10.52 3.14 2.31
N ALA A 46 -11.08 3.71 3.38
CA ALA A 46 -10.80 5.10 3.75
C ALA A 46 -9.33 5.31 4.09
N ARG A 47 -8.74 4.41 4.86
CA ARG A 47 -7.35 4.50 5.31
C ARG A 47 -6.36 4.26 4.18
N TYR A 48 -6.49 3.13 3.47
CA TYR A 48 -5.45 2.65 2.55
C TYR A 48 -5.64 3.15 1.11
N LEU A 49 -6.88 3.21 0.63
CA LEU A 49 -7.15 3.67 -0.72
C LEU A 49 -7.32 5.20 -0.78
N ARG A 50 -8.10 5.78 0.14
CA ARG A 50 -8.36 7.23 0.18
C ARG A 50 -7.36 8.01 1.02
N ARG A 51 -6.38 7.34 1.66
CA ARG A 51 -5.26 7.91 2.44
C ARG A 51 -5.69 8.83 3.59
N LYS A 52 -6.87 8.62 4.15
CA LYS A 52 -7.39 9.41 5.26
C LYS A 52 -6.66 9.11 6.57
N GLN A 53 -6.50 10.13 7.41
CA GLN A 53 -6.00 9.95 8.77
C GLN A 53 -7.09 9.37 9.66
N ARG A 54 -6.70 8.79 10.80
CA ARG A 54 -7.64 8.13 11.72
C ARG A 54 -8.70 9.08 12.26
N GLU A 55 -8.28 10.29 12.57
CA GLU A 55 -9.11 11.37 13.08
C GLU A 55 -10.15 11.80 12.03
N GLU A 56 -9.75 11.97 10.78
CA GLU A 56 -10.63 12.29 9.65
C GLU A 56 -11.69 11.18 9.42
N ILE A 57 -11.30 9.91 9.60
CA ILE A 57 -12.23 8.78 9.51
C ILE A 57 -13.24 8.81 10.65
N CYS A 58 -12.81 9.13 11.88
CA CYS A 58 -13.69 9.28 13.04
C CYS A 58 -14.72 10.39 12.80
N GLU A 59 -14.29 11.55 12.35
CA GLU A 59 -15.16 12.70 12.05
C GLU A 59 -16.14 12.37 10.92
N GLU A 60 -15.67 11.75 9.84
CA GLU A 60 -16.54 11.36 8.74
C GLU A 60 -17.62 10.36 9.15
N LEU A 61 -17.26 9.36 9.97
CA LEU A 61 -18.21 8.37 10.49
C LEU A 61 -19.24 9.01 11.42
N LEU A 62 -18.80 9.94 12.27
CA LEU A 62 -19.69 10.66 13.16
C LEU A 62 -20.70 11.53 12.38
N HIS A 63 -20.20 12.33 11.43
CA HIS A 63 -21.05 13.28 10.70
C HIS A 63 -21.97 12.60 9.68
N LYS A 64 -21.47 11.58 8.94
CA LYS A 64 -22.25 10.96 7.86
C LYS A 64 -23.11 9.79 8.31
N ARG A 65 -22.77 9.14 9.43
CA ARG A 65 -23.37 7.87 9.84
C ARG A 65 -23.74 7.79 11.31
N ALA A 66 -23.52 8.86 12.06
CA ALA A 66 -23.73 8.94 13.52
C ALA A 66 -22.97 7.84 14.32
N ILE A 67 -21.85 7.34 13.76
CA ILE A 67 -21.03 6.32 14.42
C ILE A 67 -19.85 6.99 15.12
N LYS A 68 -19.84 6.90 16.45
CA LYS A 68 -18.76 7.42 17.29
C LYS A 68 -17.71 6.35 17.52
N LEU A 69 -16.50 6.57 16.99
CA LEU A 69 -15.31 5.72 17.20
C LEU A 69 -14.15 6.54 17.73
N SER A 70 -13.26 5.88 18.49
CA SER A 70 -11.96 6.45 18.85
C SER A 70 -10.93 6.16 17.75
N PRO A 71 -9.87 6.98 17.61
CA PRO A 71 -8.76 6.70 16.67
C PRO A 71 -8.10 5.34 16.92
N GLY A 72 -8.03 4.87 18.16
CA GLY A 72 -7.55 3.53 18.50
C GLY A 72 -8.47 2.42 17.98
N SER A 73 -9.80 2.61 18.05
CA SER A 73 -10.76 1.66 17.44
C SER A 73 -10.61 1.61 15.93
N VAL A 74 -10.40 2.77 15.28
CA VAL A 74 -10.15 2.83 13.82
C VAL A 74 -8.87 2.07 13.48
N SER A 75 -7.77 2.23 14.25
CA SER A 75 -6.54 1.47 14.05
C SER A 75 -6.78 -0.04 14.09
N ASN A 76 -7.44 -0.53 15.15
CA ASN A 76 -7.75 -1.96 15.29
C ASN A 76 -8.63 -2.50 14.15
N LEU A 77 -9.55 -1.68 13.61
CA LEU A 77 -10.38 -2.08 12.47
C LEU A 77 -9.60 -2.05 11.15
N CYS A 78 -8.61 -1.16 11.01
CA CYS A 78 -7.66 -1.19 9.91
C CYS A 78 -6.82 -2.47 9.91
N ASP A 79 -6.31 -2.89 11.06
CA ASP A 79 -5.52 -4.13 11.16
C ASP A 79 -6.38 -5.35 10.81
N ARG A 80 -7.63 -5.39 11.26
CA ARG A 80 -8.58 -6.45 10.87
C ARG A 80 -8.89 -6.44 9.37
N PHE A 81 -9.02 -5.26 8.76
CA PHE A 81 -9.21 -5.15 7.32
C PHE A 81 -8.05 -5.79 6.56
N LEU A 82 -6.80 -5.54 6.97
CA LEU A 82 -5.63 -6.15 6.35
C LEU A 82 -5.63 -7.67 6.51
N LEU A 83 -5.91 -8.19 7.70
CA LEU A 83 -6.01 -9.64 7.94
C LEU A 83 -7.09 -10.30 7.07
N TYR A 84 -8.26 -9.66 6.92
CA TYR A 84 -9.32 -10.18 6.06
C TYR A 84 -8.98 -10.10 4.59
N LEU A 85 -8.29 -9.03 4.18
CA LEU A 85 -7.82 -8.87 2.81
C LEU A 85 -6.79 -9.95 2.44
N GLU A 86 -5.83 -10.22 3.34
CA GLU A 86 -4.84 -11.30 3.18
C GLU A 86 -5.53 -12.67 3.08
N ALA A 87 -6.42 -13.00 4.01
CA ALA A 87 -7.16 -14.26 3.99
C ALA A 87 -7.98 -14.41 2.70
N LEU A 88 -8.64 -13.35 2.25
CA LEU A 88 -9.40 -13.34 1.00
C LEU A 88 -8.50 -13.53 -0.21
N HIS A 89 -7.32 -12.89 -0.22
CA HIS A 89 -6.35 -13.04 -1.29
C HIS A 89 -5.85 -14.49 -1.40
N LEU A 90 -5.51 -15.11 -0.27
CA LEU A 90 -5.09 -16.52 -0.23
C LEU A 90 -6.18 -17.47 -0.71
N VAL A 91 -7.43 -17.27 -0.28
CA VAL A 91 -8.58 -18.08 -0.75
C VAL A 91 -8.80 -17.90 -2.26
N ARG A 92 -8.56 -16.71 -2.80
CA ARG A 92 -8.71 -16.40 -4.22
C ARG A 92 -7.51 -16.79 -5.08
N SER A 93 -6.38 -17.17 -4.51
CA SER A 93 -5.16 -17.51 -5.25
C SER A 93 -5.41 -18.53 -6.35
N PHE A 94 -6.25 -19.54 -6.11
CA PHE A 94 -6.65 -20.51 -7.13
C PHE A 94 -7.34 -19.87 -8.35
N HIS A 95 -8.26 -18.94 -8.12
CA HIS A 95 -8.94 -18.25 -9.22
C HIS A 95 -8.00 -17.30 -9.97
N LEU A 96 -7.11 -16.63 -9.28
CA LEU A 96 -6.07 -15.81 -9.89
C LEU A 96 -5.14 -16.66 -10.73
N LYS A 97 -4.70 -17.82 -10.23
CA LYS A 97 -3.92 -18.81 -10.97
C LYS A 97 -4.61 -19.23 -12.27
N LEU A 98 -5.89 -19.57 -12.21
CA LEU A 98 -6.68 -19.92 -13.40
C LEU A 98 -6.74 -18.79 -14.42
N ALA A 99 -6.93 -17.53 -13.96
CA ALA A 99 -6.93 -16.36 -14.83
C ALA A 99 -5.57 -16.11 -15.51
N MET A 100 -4.48 -16.49 -14.86
CA MET A 100 -3.12 -16.35 -15.38
C MET A 100 -2.70 -17.50 -16.32
N GLN A 101 -3.31 -18.68 -16.23
CA GLN A 101 -2.91 -19.88 -17.00
C GLN A 101 -2.91 -19.67 -18.52
N LYS A 102 -3.85 -18.90 -19.06
CA LYS A 102 -4.01 -18.72 -20.51
C LYS A 102 -2.81 -18.05 -21.18
N HIS A 103 -2.19 -17.08 -20.51
CA HIS A 103 -1.10 -16.26 -21.08
C HIS A 103 0.17 -16.31 -20.22
N GLY A 104 0.17 -17.05 -19.14
CA GLY A 104 1.21 -17.01 -18.13
C GLY A 104 1.28 -15.66 -17.42
N TYR A 105 2.37 -15.43 -16.69
CA TYR A 105 2.66 -14.16 -16.04
C TYR A 105 4.18 -13.98 -15.89
N PRO A 106 4.72 -12.79 -16.19
CA PRO A 106 6.07 -12.44 -15.77
C PRO A 106 6.03 -12.05 -14.29
N LEU A 107 6.90 -12.66 -13.50
CA LEU A 107 7.02 -12.35 -12.08
C LEU A 107 7.98 -11.17 -11.89
N HIS A 108 7.46 -10.02 -11.55
CA HIS A 108 8.23 -8.88 -11.09
C HIS A 108 8.48 -8.98 -9.60
N ILE A 109 9.73 -8.86 -9.19
CA ILE A 109 10.13 -8.80 -7.78
C ILE A 109 10.85 -7.49 -7.51
N ASP A 110 10.52 -6.87 -6.38
CA ASP A 110 11.14 -5.63 -5.93
C ASP A 110 11.14 -5.57 -4.40
N ALA A 111 12.15 -4.93 -3.85
CA ALA A 111 12.29 -4.70 -2.42
C ALA A 111 12.47 -3.20 -2.15
N THR A 112 11.76 -2.71 -1.15
CA THR A 112 11.96 -1.36 -0.64
C THR A 112 12.37 -1.42 0.81
N SER A 113 13.48 -0.78 1.17
CA SER A 113 13.96 -0.73 2.55
C SER A 113 13.89 0.68 3.13
N GLU A 114 13.44 0.80 4.36
CA GLU A 114 13.65 2.01 5.18
C GLU A 114 14.92 1.82 6.00
N HIS A 115 15.80 2.81 5.97
CA HIS A 115 17.07 2.77 6.72
C HIS A 115 16.89 2.28 8.16
N GLY A 116 17.42 1.10 8.47
CA GLY A 116 17.47 0.51 9.81
C GLY A 116 16.17 -0.14 10.32
N LYS A 117 15.13 -0.33 9.48
CA LYS A 117 13.83 -0.88 9.92
C LYS A 117 13.34 -2.10 9.13
N GLY A 118 14.22 -2.74 8.34
CA GLY A 118 13.81 -3.79 7.41
C GLY A 118 13.13 -3.20 6.16
N GLY A 119 12.54 -4.06 5.36
CA GLY A 119 11.94 -3.68 4.08
C GLY A 119 10.59 -4.31 3.83
N LEU A 120 10.01 -3.98 2.70
CA LEU A 120 8.87 -4.66 2.10
C LEU A 120 9.35 -5.33 0.82
N PHE A 121 9.13 -6.62 0.70
CA PHE A 121 9.36 -7.36 -0.54
C PHE A 121 8.04 -7.67 -1.23
N VAL A 122 7.99 -7.49 -2.54
CA VAL A 122 6.78 -7.63 -3.35
C VAL A 122 7.04 -8.55 -4.53
N CYS A 123 6.15 -9.48 -4.75
CA CYS A 123 6.05 -10.35 -5.92
C CYS A 123 4.79 -9.97 -6.69
N MET A 124 4.90 -9.57 -7.96
CA MET A 124 3.80 -9.00 -8.75
C MET A 124 3.72 -9.63 -10.14
N ASP A 125 2.49 -9.86 -10.63
CA ASP A 125 2.24 -10.19 -12.06
C ASP A 125 2.40 -8.91 -12.89
N GLY A 126 3.42 -8.88 -13.74
CA GLY A 126 3.73 -7.70 -14.55
C GLY A 126 2.78 -7.45 -15.72
N PHE A 127 1.89 -8.39 -16.08
CA PHE A 127 0.89 -8.16 -17.12
C PHE A 127 -0.39 -7.51 -16.60
N ARG A 128 -0.73 -7.79 -15.31
CA ARG A 128 -2.01 -7.38 -14.72
C ARG A 128 -1.84 -6.41 -13.57
N ASP A 129 -0.60 -6.11 -13.19
CA ASP A 129 -0.25 -5.29 -12.03
C ASP A 129 -0.85 -5.84 -10.71
N TRP A 130 -0.99 -7.18 -10.63
CA TRP A 130 -1.50 -7.83 -9.43
C TRP A 130 -0.37 -8.17 -8.47
N VAL A 131 -0.48 -7.68 -7.25
CA VAL A 131 0.38 -8.16 -6.17
C VAL A 131 -0.02 -9.60 -5.85
N LEU A 132 0.88 -10.54 -6.12
CA LEU A 132 0.67 -11.96 -5.87
C LEU A 132 1.03 -12.33 -4.43
N TYR A 133 2.16 -11.84 -3.95
CA TYR A 133 2.60 -12.04 -2.59
C TYR A 133 3.48 -10.86 -2.14
N ALA A 134 3.40 -10.51 -0.87
CA ALA A 134 4.22 -9.45 -0.31
C ALA A 134 4.38 -9.65 1.20
N GLY A 135 5.47 -9.15 1.76
CA GLY A 135 5.67 -9.19 3.20
C GLY A 135 6.89 -8.41 3.65
N LYS A 136 6.99 -8.24 4.96
CA LYS A 136 8.13 -7.59 5.58
C LYS A 136 9.34 -8.53 5.55
N ILE A 137 10.49 -7.94 5.26
CA ILE A 137 11.79 -8.60 5.30
C ILE A 137 12.71 -7.84 6.28
N GLU A 138 13.58 -8.55 6.95
CA GLU A 138 14.56 -7.95 7.85
C GLU A 138 15.73 -7.32 7.08
N SER A 139 16.11 -7.96 5.97
CA SER A 139 17.17 -7.50 5.08
C SER A 139 16.94 -7.99 3.66
N GLU A 140 17.55 -7.30 2.70
CA GLU A 140 17.57 -7.71 1.29
C GLU A 140 18.68 -8.76 1.08
N SER A 141 18.56 -9.94 1.68
CA SER A 141 19.46 -11.08 1.45
C SER A 141 18.70 -12.20 0.74
N GLU A 142 19.43 -13.08 0.04
CA GLU A 142 18.86 -14.26 -0.61
C GLU A 142 17.98 -15.07 0.35
N GLU A 143 18.47 -15.30 1.57
CA GLU A 143 17.80 -16.06 2.61
C GLU A 143 16.39 -15.51 2.94
N HIS A 144 16.25 -14.18 2.95
CA HIS A 144 14.98 -13.54 3.24
C HIS A 144 14.08 -13.40 2.01
N LEU A 145 14.63 -13.25 0.81
CA LEU A 145 13.84 -13.04 -0.42
C LEU A 145 13.33 -14.34 -1.04
N LYS A 146 14.17 -15.39 -1.05
CA LYS A 146 13.87 -16.67 -1.69
C LYS A 146 12.56 -17.30 -1.21
N PRO A 147 12.23 -17.36 0.10
CA PRO A 147 10.98 -17.95 0.56
C PRO A 147 9.73 -17.27 0.00
N PHE A 148 9.78 -15.96 -0.26
CA PHE A 148 8.66 -15.23 -0.90
C PHE A 148 8.47 -15.65 -2.34
N VAL A 149 9.56 -15.80 -3.09
CA VAL A 149 9.52 -16.27 -4.49
C VAL A 149 8.99 -17.70 -4.55
N GLU A 150 9.51 -18.60 -3.70
CA GLU A 150 9.06 -19.99 -3.62
C GLU A 150 7.57 -20.08 -3.27
N ARG A 151 7.12 -19.30 -2.28
CA ARG A 151 5.71 -19.24 -1.90
C ARG A 151 4.81 -18.71 -3.02
N THR A 152 5.28 -17.71 -3.75
CA THR A 152 4.55 -17.18 -4.91
C THR A 152 4.36 -18.25 -5.98
N ILE A 153 5.41 -19.01 -6.29
CA ILE A 153 5.38 -20.09 -7.28
C ILE A 153 4.49 -21.23 -6.83
N GLU A 154 4.54 -21.59 -5.55
CA GLU A 154 3.66 -22.61 -4.98
C GLU A 154 2.18 -22.26 -5.17
N LEU A 155 1.81 -21.01 -4.91
CA LEU A 155 0.43 -20.53 -5.00
C LEU A 155 -0.04 -20.38 -6.45
N PHE A 156 0.80 -19.83 -7.31
CA PHE A 156 0.39 -19.36 -8.64
C PHE A 156 0.97 -20.17 -9.81
N GLY A 157 1.96 -21.03 -9.56
CA GLY A 157 2.68 -21.81 -10.57
C GLY A 157 3.91 -21.08 -11.09
N ASP A 158 4.65 -21.75 -11.99
CA ASP A 158 5.87 -21.19 -12.57
C ASP A 158 5.56 -19.98 -13.48
N PRO A 159 6.31 -18.87 -13.31
CA PRO A 159 6.19 -17.71 -14.18
C PRO A 159 6.82 -17.98 -15.55
N ILE A 160 6.41 -17.24 -16.57
CA ILE A 160 7.03 -17.32 -17.91
C ILE A 160 8.39 -16.59 -17.96
N ALA A 161 8.63 -15.68 -17.05
CA ALA A 161 9.87 -14.91 -16.90
C ALA A 161 9.96 -14.30 -15.51
N ILE A 162 11.17 -13.94 -15.08
CA ILE A 162 11.42 -13.12 -13.91
C ILE A 162 11.90 -11.74 -14.37
N VAL A 163 11.45 -10.71 -13.67
CA VAL A 163 11.94 -9.33 -13.83
C VAL A 163 12.34 -8.80 -12.45
N ARG A 164 13.58 -8.41 -12.29
CA ARG A 164 14.15 -7.94 -11.03
C ARG A 164 15.05 -6.73 -11.21
N ASP A 165 15.49 -6.14 -10.11
CA ASP A 165 16.54 -5.14 -10.11
C ASP A 165 17.93 -5.75 -10.46
N LEU A 166 18.96 -4.91 -10.50
CA LEU A 166 20.34 -5.32 -10.74
C LEU A 166 21.03 -5.91 -9.51
N GLY A 167 20.39 -5.87 -8.34
CA GLY A 167 20.97 -6.28 -7.07
C GLY A 167 21.31 -7.77 -7.02
N PRO A 168 22.51 -8.13 -6.47
CA PRO A 168 22.90 -9.53 -6.29
C PRO A 168 21.91 -10.35 -5.45
N PRO A 169 21.27 -9.82 -4.38
CA PRO A 169 20.33 -10.59 -3.59
C PRO A 169 19.11 -11.06 -4.38
N GLY A 170 18.52 -10.19 -5.20
CA GLY A 170 17.40 -10.53 -6.08
C GLY A 170 17.79 -11.60 -7.10
N LYS A 171 19.00 -11.47 -7.69
CA LYS A 171 19.54 -12.48 -8.62
C LYS A 171 19.69 -13.85 -7.96
N ASN A 172 20.26 -13.90 -6.76
CA ASN A 172 20.49 -15.15 -6.06
C ASN A 172 19.18 -15.80 -5.62
N ALA A 173 18.22 -15.00 -5.14
CA ALA A 173 16.91 -15.48 -4.70
C ALA A 173 16.10 -16.18 -5.79
N VAL A 174 16.35 -15.87 -7.08
CA VAL A 174 15.67 -16.48 -8.23
C VAL A 174 16.52 -17.48 -9.00
N ALA A 175 17.79 -17.66 -8.64
CA ALA A 175 18.76 -18.48 -9.41
C ALA A 175 18.29 -19.95 -9.61
N PHE A 176 17.52 -20.49 -8.68
CA PHE A 176 16.96 -21.85 -8.79
C PHE A 176 15.96 -22.01 -9.96
N LEU A 177 15.39 -20.91 -10.46
CA LEU A 177 14.43 -20.92 -11.56
C LEU A 177 15.11 -21.08 -12.92
N ALA A 178 16.39 -20.78 -13.02
CA ALA A 178 17.18 -21.02 -14.25
C ALA A 178 17.20 -22.53 -14.60
N GLN A 179 17.22 -23.41 -13.60
CA GLN A 179 17.17 -24.86 -13.79
C GLN A 179 15.82 -25.32 -14.39
N ARG A 180 14.78 -24.51 -14.25
CA ARG A 180 13.45 -24.76 -14.82
C ARG A 180 13.29 -24.11 -16.21
N GLY A 181 14.35 -23.52 -16.78
CA GLY A 181 14.32 -22.84 -18.06
C GLY A 181 13.58 -21.50 -18.06
N ILE A 182 13.35 -20.90 -16.87
CA ILE A 182 12.66 -19.62 -16.73
C ILE A 182 13.67 -18.48 -16.93
N PRO A 183 13.48 -17.61 -17.96
CA PRO A 183 14.40 -16.52 -18.23
C PRO A 183 14.36 -15.44 -17.14
N ASP A 184 15.53 -14.89 -16.82
CA ASP A 184 15.73 -13.83 -15.83
C ASP A 184 16.11 -12.52 -16.54
N PHE A 185 15.28 -11.50 -16.38
CA PHE A 185 15.46 -10.18 -16.96
C PHE A 185 15.71 -9.13 -15.88
N VAL A 186 16.51 -8.14 -16.26
CA VAL A 186 16.71 -6.95 -15.44
C VAL A 186 15.60 -5.95 -15.70
N CYS A 187 15.06 -5.37 -14.64
CA CYS A 187 14.06 -4.30 -14.72
C CYS A 187 14.64 -3.11 -15.50
N HIS A 188 13.95 -2.72 -16.56
CA HIS A 188 14.37 -1.63 -17.43
C HIS A 188 14.51 -0.29 -16.69
N TYR A 189 13.61 -0.02 -15.75
CA TYR A 189 13.67 1.18 -14.90
C TYR A 189 14.98 1.26 -14.09
N HIS A 190 15.34 0.17 -13.40
CA HIS A 190 16.57 0.10 -12.60
C HIS A 190 17.82 0.16 -13.49
N PHE A 191 17.78 -0.50 -14.65
CA PHE A 191 18.86 -0.44 -15.62
C PHE A 191 19.12 0.99 -16.11
N LEU A 192 18.05 1.69 -16.54
CA LEU A 192 18.15 3.09 -16.96
C LEU A 192 18.58 4.01 -15.81
N GLY A 193 18.14 3.73 -14.58
CA GLY A 193 18.58 4.44 -13.38
C GLY A 193 20.09 4.38 -13.20
N VAL A 194 20.68 3.19 -13.25
CA VAL A 194 22.13 2.99 -13.11
C VAL A 194 22.90 3.67 -14.25
N ILE A 195 22.41 3.60 -15.50
CA ILE A 195 23.01 4.33 -16.62
C ILE A 195 22.94 5.84 -16.37
N GLY A 196 21.76 6.32 -15.95
CA GLY A 196 21.54 7.73 -15.63
C GLY A 196 22.48 8.24 -14.56
N GLU A 197 22.65 7.50 -13.47
CA GLU A 197 23.62 7.83 -12.42
C GLU A 197 25.04 7.93 -12.98
N LYS A 198 25.52 6.92 -13.71
CA LYS A 198 26.87 6.91 -14.26
C LYS A 198 27.14 8.06 -15.25
N ILE A 199 26.13 8.45 -16.04
CA ILE A 199 26.28 9.53 -17.03
C ILE A 199 26.14 10.90 -16.38
N PHE A 200 25.19 11.06 -15.45
CA PHE A 200 24.78 12.38 -14.95
C PHE A 200 25.37 12.76 -13.58
N ASP A 201 25.96 11.83 -12.81
CA ASP A 201 26.47 12.13 -11.47
C ASP A 201 27.52 13.25 -11.49
N SER A 202 28.48 13.19 -12.40
CA SER A 202 29.53 14.21 -12.50
C SER A 202 28.99 15.58 -12.94
N PRO A 203 28.20 15.71 -14.02
CA PRO A 203 27.53 16.97 -14.38
C PRO A 203 26.58 17.47 -13.29
N TYR A 204 25.86 16.59 -12.59
CA TYR A 204 24.97 16.95 -11.50
C TYR A 204 25.72 17.48 -10.28
N ALA A 205 26.85 16.87 -9.94
CA ALA A 205 27.71 17.34 -8.85
C ALA A 205 28.26 18.74 -9.14
N LEU A 206 28.71 18.98 -10.39
CA LEU A 206 29.13 20.30 -10.85
C LEU A 206 28.03 21.34 -10.77
N LEU A 207 26.82 20.98 -11.28
CA LEU A 207 25.65 21.86 -11.23
C LEU A 207 25.25 22.20 -9.79
N ARG A 208 25.21 21.21 -8.88
CA ARG A 208 24.94 21.44 -7.45
C ARG A 208 25.96 22.37 -6.81
N LYS A 209 27.23 22.22 -7.16
CA LYS A 209 28.34 23.11 -6.69
C LYS A 209 28.11 24.54 -7.17
N LEU A 210 27.82 24.74 -8.47
CA LEU A 210 27.53 26.05 -9.06
C LEU A 210 26.30 26.70 -8.42
N LEU A 211 25.18 25.97 -8.27
CA LEU A 211 23.98 26.46 -7.61
C LEU A 211 24.20 26.81 -6.13
N SER A 212 25.06 26.07 -5.44
CA SER A 212 25.44 26.37 -4.06
C SER A 212 26.29 27.63 -3.97
N GLN A 213 27.25 27.80 -4.86
CA GLN A 213 28.13 28.99 -4.93
C GLN A 213 27.37 30.26 -5.32
N SER A 214 26.38 30.12 -6.19
CA SER A 214 25.54 31.24 -6.66
C SER A 214 24.41 31.61 -5.68
N HIS A 215 24.33 30.99 -4.51
CA HIS A 215 23.29 31.21 -3.49
C HIS A 215 21.83 31.07 -3.98
N VAL A 216 21.59 30.59 -5.21
CA VAL A 216 20.27 30.45 -5.85
C VAL A 216 19.26 29.76 -4.94
N ARG A 217 19.69 28.72 -4.20
CA ARG A 217 18.79 28.01 -3.26
C ARG A 217 18.35 28.89 -2.10
N SER A 218 19.21 29.77 -1.63
CA SER A 218 18.89 30.75 -0.59
C SER A 218 17.87 31.77 -1.10
N ASP A 219 18.08 32.29 -2.29
CA ASP A 219 17.25 33.30 -2.91
C ASP A 219 15.85 32.73 -3.24
N LEU A 220 15.78 31.53 -3.80
CA LEU A 220 14.52 30.82 -4.02
C LEU A 220 13.75 30.57 -2.72
N ARG A 221 14.45 30.22 -1.63
CA ARG A 221 13.79 30.08 -0.31
C ARG A 221 13.28 31.40 0.24
N GLN A 222 14.03 32.50 0.03
CA GLN A 222 13.57 33.81 0.44
C GLN A 222 12.38 34.25 -0.38
N LEU A 223 12.40 34.04 -1.71
CA LEU A 223 11.27 34.30 -2.59
C LEU A 223 10.04 33.52 -2.17
N LEU A 224 10.17 32.21 -1.91
CA LEU A 224 9.09 31.37 -1.42
C LEU A 224 8.50 31.86 -0.09
N LYS A 225 9.36 32.33 0.84
CA LYS A 225 8.89 32.94 2.10
C LYS A 225 8.11 34.22 1.84
N LYS A 226 8.57 35.09 0.90
CA LYS A 226 7.86 36.29 0.50
C LYS A 226 6.49 35.95 -0.11
N MET A 227 6.44 34.99 -1.02
CA MET A 227 5.19 34.52 -1.65
C MET A 227 4.19 33.93 -0.63
N LYS A 228 4.66 33.13 0.33
CA LYS A 228 3.80 32.61 1.41
C LYS A 228 3.24 33.72 2.29
N ARG A 229 4.04 34.75 2.62
CA ARG A 229 3.59 35.93 3.37
C ARG A 229 2.57 36.75 2.59
N TYR A 230 2.78 36.92 1.28
CA TYR A 230 1.85 37.61 0.39
C TYR A 230 0.52 36.85 0.30
N ARG A 231 0.54 35.55 0.08
CA ARG A 231 -0.66 34.69 0.07
C ARG A 231 -1.44 34.78 1.38
N GLY A 232 -0.76 34.77 2.53
CA GLY A 232 -1.41 34.93 3.84
C GLY A 232 -2.06 36.30 4.04
N LYS A 233 -1.51 37.38 3.48
CA LYS A 233 -2.11 38.72 3.52
C LYS A 233 -3.33 38.83 2.61
N VAL A 234 -3.30 38.23 1.42
CA VAL A 234 -4.41 38.23 0.45
C VAL A 234 -5.60 37.43 1.01
N PHE A 235 -5.34 36.26 1.64
CA PHE A 235 -6.41 35.47 2.27
C PHE A 235 -7.06 36.19 3.47
N LYS A 236 -6.28 36.93 4.26
CA LYS A 236 -6.82 37.71 5.41
C LYS A 236 -7.66 38.91 5.01
N LYS A 237 -7.51 39.42 3.79
CA LYS A 237 -8.27 40.60 3.29
C LYS A 237 -9.55 40.24 2.53
N GLY A 238 -9.94 38.98 2.45
CA GLY A 238 -11.23 38.57 1.85
C GLY A 238 -11.42 38.88 0.38
N CYS A 239 -10.36 39.24 -0.34
CA CYS A 239 -10.43 39.57 -1.76
C CYS A 239 -9.70 38.49 -2.57
N PHE A 240 -10.44 37.84 -3.45
CA PHE A 240 -10.06 37.01 -4.58
C PHE A 240 -10.29 35.49 -4.44
N GLY A 241 -11.20 35.03 -5.29
CA GLY A 241 -11.36 33.63 -5.66
C GLY A 241 -10.16 33.11 -6.49
N PRO A 242 -10.02 31.80 -6.66
CA PRO A 242 -8.80 31.14 -7.19
C PRO A 242 -8.42 31.48 -8.64
N GLY A 243 -9.19 32.28 -9.35
CA GLY A 243 -8.95 32.58 -10.77
C GLY A 243 -8.00 33.75 -11.06
N ARG A 244 -7.81 34.71 -10.14
CA ARG A 244 -7.03 35.95 -10.42
C ARG A 244 -5.55 35.93 -10.01
N ILE A 245 -5.07 34.89 -9.36
CA ILE A 245 -3.64 34.81 -8.95
C ILE A 245 -2.71 34.57 -10.15
N ARG A 246 -3.22 34.18 -11.30
CA ARG A 246 -2.43 33.83 -12.47
C ARG A 246 -1.97 35.01 -13.31
N GLU A 247 -2.71 36.10 -13.29
CA GLU A 247 -2.43 37.29 -14.14
C GLU A 247 -1.40 38.23 -13.51
N ASP A 248 -1.36 38.34 -12.17
CA ASP A 248 -0.46 39.27 -11.48
C ASP A 248 0.98 38.73 -11.28
N LEU A 249 1.25 37.47 -11.64
CA LEU A 249 2.59 36.86 -11.55
C LEU A 249 3.35 36.87 -12.87
N LEU A 250 2.71 37.31 -13.97
CA LEU A 250 3.29 37.34 -15.32
C LEU A 250 3.51 38.78 -15.83
N ALA A 251 3.20 39.77 -15.02
CA ALA A 251 3.53 41.20 -15.23
C ALA A 251 4.72 41.60 -14.34
#